data_4205fa19622cf375d0c7b10e9b868b3b
#
_entry.id   4205fa19622cf375d0c7b10e9b868b3b
#
_cell.length_a   1.000
_cell.length_b   1.000
_cell.length_c   1.000
_cell.angle_alpha   90.00
_cell.angle_beta   90.00
_cell.angle_gamma   90.00
#
_symmetry.space_group_name_H-M   'P 1'
#
loop_
_entity.id
_entity.type
_entity.pdbx_description
1 polymer ?
#
loop_
_entity_poly.entity_id
_entity_poly.type
_entity_poly.pdbx_seq_one_letter_code
_entity_poly.pdbx_strand_id
1 'polypeptide(L)'
;HECSSAASDVYKRQVLPDILFGSDIVLYPIGKKNGFDQKVINWTSEASKKDRHSKSLNISDASSIIGNARLIKDDHEISLIKKACSISADAHIEAMKSVKVGDSEQFIESMYIHEFSKRGARYPAYNPIVAGGENACVLHYVENNQQLNNDDLLLVDAGCEYEMYAADITRTFPVSGKFSDEQLAIYKVVLDAMNAAIDMVKPGNHIMQPQEISEKVITEGLVKLGLLDGDPEELHKSGAYKEFYMHKIGHWLGLDVHDAGDYVEGEEYMKFKPGMITTIEPGIYISSSMAVSYTHLRAHETTD
;
A
#
# COMPACT_ATOMS: atom_id res chain seq x y z
N HIS A 1 6.25 36.27 -5.62
CA HIS A 1 6.75 35.51 -4.44
C HIS A 1 7.64 34.30 -4.81
N GLU A 2 7.46 33.65 -5.97
CA GLU A 2 8.25 32.47 -6.38
C GLU A 2 9.72 32.81 -6.77
N CYS A 3 9.99 33.98 -7.35
CA CYS A 3 11.34 34.37 -7.74
C CYS A 3 12.28 34.60 -6.53
N SER A 4 11.77 35.04 -5.38
CA SER A 4 12.60 35.25 -4.19
C SER A 4 13.01 33.95 -3.51
N SER A 5 12.19 32.90 -3.59
CA SER A 5 12.47 31.59 -3.02
C SER A 5 13.56 30.83 -3.81
N ALA A 6 13.50 30.88 -5.15
CA ALA A 6 14.49 30.24 -6.00
C ALA A 6 15.89 30.86 -5.86
N ALA A 7 16.00 32.19 -5.81
CA ALA A 7 17.28 32.89 -5.60
C ALA A 7 17.87 32.56 -4.20
N SER A 8 17.04 32.54 -3.17
CA SER A 8 17.45 32.16 -1.81
C SER A 8 17.95 30.69 -1.74
N ASP A 9 17.30 29.79 -2.49
CA ASP A 9 17.69 28.38 -2.53
C ASP A 9 19.04 28.19 -3.25
N VAL A 10 19.25 28.87 -4.37
CA VAL A 10 20.55 28.85 -5.09
C VAL A 10 21.67 29.38 -4.19
N TYR A 11 21.46 30.49 -3.49
CA TYR A 11 22.46 31.07 -2.57
C TYR A 11 22.79 30.10 -1.43
N LYS A 12 21.78 29.51 -0.82
CA LYS A 12 21.97 28.50 0.27
C LYS A 12 22.78 27.30 -0.21
N ARG A 13 22.57 26.84 -1.44
CA ARG A 13 23.33 25.71 -2.02
C ARG A 13 24.81 26.03 -2.24
N GLN A 14 25.15 27.30 -2.53
CA GLN A 14 26.54 27.73 -2.73
C GLN A 14 27.34 27.73 -1.44
N VAL A 15 26.70 27.92 -0.28
CA VAL A 15 27.36 27.92 1.04
C VAL A 15 27.35 26.55 1.73
N LEU A 16 26.75 25.52 1.12
CA LEU A 16 26.70 24.19 1.72
C LEU A 16 28.07 23.60 2.09
N PRO A 17 29.13 23.72 1.28
CA PRO A 17 30.47 23.28 1.69
C PRO A 17 31.00 23.98 2.96
N ASP A 18 30.58 25.24 3.20
CA ASP A 18 30.96 25.98 4.43
C ASP A 18 30.19 25.44 5.65
N ILE A 19 28.91 25.13 5.46
CA ILE A 19 28.04 24.57 6.52
C ILE A 19 28.51 23.16 6.90
N LEU A 20 28.92 22.34 5.93
CA LEU A 20 29.37 20.98 6.13
C LEU A 20 30.78 20.89 6.70
N PHE A 21 31.57 21.99 6.62
CA PHE A 21 32.94 22.01 7.14
C PHE A 21 32.96 21.80 8.66
N GLY A 22 33.80 20.88 9.11
CA GLY A 22 33.92 20.53 10.52
C GLY A 22 32.89 19.48 11.01
N SER A 23 32.00 19.01 10.15
CA SER A 23 31.15 17.87 10.47
C SER A 23 31.91 16.55 10.31
N ASP A 24 31.54 15.52 11.09
CA ASP A 24 32.11 14.16 10.94
C ASP A 24 31.31 13.32 9.93
N ILE A 25 30.00 13.58 9.79
CA ILE A 25 29.12 12.80 8.97
C ILE A 25 28.00 13.66 8.37
N VAL A 26 27.65 13.39 7.13
CA VAL A 26 26.44 13.89 6.45
C VAL A 26 25.44 12.77 6.35
N LEU A 27 24.29 12.93 7.00
CA LEU A 27 23.15 12.01 6.85
C LEU A 27 22.29 12.48 5.68
N TYR A 28 22.18 11.64 4.65
CA TYR A 28 21.47 11.98 3.43
C TYR A 28 20.83 10.72 2.80
N PRO A 29 19.56 10.74 2.35
CA PRO A 29 18.92 9.60 1.70
C PRO A 29 19.49 9.40 0.29
N ILE A 30 20.51 8.56 0.16
CA ILE A 30 21.24 8.28 -1.07
C ILE A 30 20.39 7.47 -2.03
N GLY A 31 20.51 7.74 -3.34
CA GLY A 31 19.87 6.95 -4.40
C GLY A 31 18.46 7.40 -4.79
N LYS A 32 17.90 8.40 -4.11
CA LYS A 32 16.55 8.90 -4.41
C LYS A 32 16.53 9.86 -5.62
N LYS A 33 17.58 10.64 -5.86
CA LYS A 33 17.70 11.64 -6.92
C LYS A 33 19.11 11.75 -7.44
N ASN A 34 19.50 10.96 -8.44
CA ASN A 34 20.87 10.87 -8.97
C ASN A 34 21.58 12.23 -9.18
N GLY A 35 20.88 13.20 -9.79
CA GLY A 35 21.49 14.53 -10.03
C GLY A 35 21.70 15.36 -8.76
N PHE A 36 20.96 15.10 -7.68
CA PHE A 36 21.18 15.75 -6.40
C PHE A 36 22.22 14.99 -5.56
N ASP A 37 22.24 13.66 -5.65
CA ASP A 37 23.25 12.81 -5.01
C ASP A 37 24.66 13.24 -5.41
N GLN A 38 24.89 13.48 -6.72
CA GLN A 38 26.17 13.97 -7.22
C GLN A 38 26.54 15.33 -6.63
N LYS A 39 25.56 16.22 -6.42
CA LYS A 39 25.80 17.53 -5.79
C LYS A 39 26.22 17.36 -4.33
N VAL A 40 25.54 16.49 -3.57
CA VAL A 40 25.88 16.19 -2.17
C VAL A 40 27.31 15.66 -2.07
N ILE A 41 27.67 14.71 -2.96
CA ILE A 41 29.05 14.15 -3.02
C ILE A 41 30.07 15.27 -3.28
N ASN A 42 29.81 16.15 -4.24
CA ASN A 42 30.68 17.26 -4.58
C ASN A 42 30.86 18.23 -3.40
N TRP A 43 29.78 18.67 -2.76
CA TRP A 43 29.81 19.56 -1.59
C TRP A 43 30.58 18.96 -0.40
N THR A 44 30.36 17.67 -0.16
CA THR A 44 31.09 16.91 0.89
C THR A 44 32.61 16.87 0.57
N SER A 45 32.95 16.62 -0.71
CA SER A 45 34.34 16.64 -1.16
C SER A 45 35.00 18.04 -1.03
N GLU A 46 34.25 19.09 -1.40
CA GLU A 46 34.73 20.49 -1.25
C GLU A 46 34.91 20.85 0.21
N ALA A 47 33.97 20.51 1.09
CA ALA A 47 34.08 20.73 2.52
C ALA A 47 35.33 20.05 3.12
N SER A 48 35.60 18.79 2.72
CA SER A 48 36.76 18.03 3.19
C SER A 48 38.12 18.62 2.73
N LYS A 49 38.13 19.35 1.61
CA LYS A 49 39.36 19.98 1.07
C LYS A 49 39.71 21.32 1.71
N LYS A 50 38.81 21.91 2.51
CA LYS A 50 39.03 23.23 3.14
C LYS A 50 40.16 23.25 4.18
N ASP A 51 40.41 22.13 4.87
CA ASP A 51 41.50 21.97 5.79
C ASP A 51 42.19 20.61 5.58
N ARG A 52 43.49 20.63 5.31
CA ARG A 52 44.29 19.41 5.11
C ARG A 52 44.43 18.55 6.37
N HIS A 53 44.17 19.14 7.55
CA HIS A 53 44.22 18.47 8.85
C HIS A 53 42.85 18.01 9.35
N SER A 54 41.76 18.33 8.61
CA SER A 54 40.39 17.85 8.96
C SER A 54 40.22 16.39 8.60
N LYS A 55 39.39 15.70 9.38
CA LYS A 55 38.95 14.33 9.04
C LYS A 55 38.15 14.35 7.74
N SER A 56 38.18 13.24 7.00
CA SER A 56 37.30 13.04 5.86
C SER A 56 35.84 13.05 6.33
N LEU A 57 35.05 13.88 5.69
CA LEU A 57 33.59 13.90 5.90
C LEU A 57 32.94 12.68 5.24
N ASN A 58 32.25 11.87 6.02
CA ASN A 58 31.59 10.68 5.55
C ASN A 58 30.12 11.00 5.18
N ILE A 59 29.59 10.32 4.16
CA ILE A 59 28.17 10.32 3.83
C ILE A 59 27.59 8.99 4.31
N SER A 60 26.48 9.04 5.05
CA SER A 60 25.73 7.85 5.46
C SER A 60 24.29 7.98 5.03
N ASP A 61 23.69 6.86 4.65
CA ASP A 61 22.28 6.84 4.26
C ASP A 61 21.37 7.16 5.45
N ALA A 62 20.51 8.15 5.27
CA ALA A 62 19.53 8.59 6.27
C ALA A 62 18.16 7.91 6.11
N SER A 63 17.97 7.07 5.08
CA SER A 63 16.67 6.54 4.71
C SER A 63 16.01 5.76 5.86
N SER A 64 16.75 4.89 6.54
CA SER A 64 16.23 4.13 7.67
C SER A 64 15.90 5.03 8.88
N ILE A 65 16.76 6.02 9.18
CA ILE A 65 16.53 6.96 10.29
C ILE A 65 15.25 7.76 10.06
N ILE A 66 15.08 8.30 8.85
CA ILE A 66 13.88 9.07 8.47
C ILE A 66 12.67 8.15 8.43
N GLY A 67 12.79 6.96 7.84
CA GLY A 67 11.72 5.98 7.75
C GLY A 67 11.21 5.56 9.13
N ASN A 68 12.11 5.25 10.05
CA ASN A 68 11.72 4.86 11.41
C ASN A 68 11.13 6.03 12.21
N ALA A 69 11.55 7.28 11.95
CA ALA A 69 10.91 8.45 12.52
C ALA A 69 9.47 8.66 12.02
N ARG A 70 9.16 8.24 10.77
CA ARG A 70 7.82 8.30 10.17
C ARG A 70 6.92 7.14 10.60
N LEU A 71 7.49 6.05 11.11
CA LEU A 71 6.77 4.81 11.42
C LEU A 71 5.75 4.99 12.53
N ILE A 72 6.08 5.77 13.56
CA ILE A 72 5.19 6.07 14.69
C ILE A 72 4.51 7.41 14.43
N LYS A 73 3.22 7.36 14.11
CA LYS A 73 2.39 8.54 13.85
C LYS A 73 1.93 9.18 15.16
N ASP A 74 1.95 10.48 15.21
CA ASP A 74 1.36 11.23 16.32
C ASP A 74 -0.18 11.35 16.16
N ASP A 75 -0.87 11.93 17.16
CA ASP A 75 -2.32 12.06 17.16
C ASP A 75 -2.85 12.91 16.00
N HIS A 76 -2.07 13.91 15.56
CA HIS A 76 -2.44 14.77 14.44
C HIS A 76 -2.35 13.98 13.12
N GLU A 77 -1.25 13.28 12.87
CA GLU A 77 -1.05 12.42 11.71
C GLU A 77 -2.14 11.34 11.63
N ILE A 78 -2.44 10.67 12.76
CA ILE A 78 -3.53 9.69 12.86
C ILE A 78 -4.88 10.33 12.50
N SER A 79 -5.14 11.57 12.92
CA SER A 79 -6.38 12.25 12.58
C SER A 79 -6.52 12.53 11.09
N LEU A 80 -5.43 12.86 10.39
CA LEU A 80 -5.40 13.10 8.95
C LEU A 80 -5.60 11.80 8.16
N ILE A 81 -4.94 10.72 8.56
CA ILE A 81 -5.11 9.40 7.95
C ILE A 81 -6.56 8.92 8.13
N LYS A 82 -7.13 9.02 9.33
CA LYS A 82 -8.55 8.71 9.57
C LYS A 82 -9.49 9.52 8.69
N LYS A 83 -9.16 10.78 8.43
CA LYS A 83 -9.95 11.63 7.52
C LYS A 83 -9.82 11.16 6.07
N ALA A 84 -8.61 10.82 5.60
CA ALA A 84 -8.40 10.25 4.28
C ALA A 84 -9.17 8.92 4.10
N CYS A 85 -9.06 8.01 5.07
CA CYS A 85 -9.79 6.75 5.09
C CYS A 85 -11.32 6.97 5.07
N SER A 86 -11.85 7.90 5.87
CA SER A 86 -13.28 8.22 5.87
C SER A 86 -13.76 8.74 4.51
N ILE A 87 -13.00 9.61 3.86
CA ILE A 87 -13.32 10.13 2.52
C ILE A 87 -13.33 8.98 1.50
N SER A 88 -12.31 8.12 1.57
CA SER A 88 -12.18 6.97 0.66
C SER A 88 -13.30 5.95 0.88
N ALA A 89 -13.61 5.60 2.12
CA ALA A 89 -14.72 4.70 2.45
C ALA A 89 -16.08 5.23 1.95
N ASP A 90 -16.34 6.52 2.12
CA ASP A 90 -17.55 7.15 1.56
C ASP A 90 -17.61 7.03 0.03
N ALA A 91 -16.48 7.20 -0.67
CA ALA A 91 -16.41 7.05 -2.12
C ALA A 91 -16.70 5.61 -2.55
N HIS A 92 -16.16 4.61 -1.83
CA HIS A 92 -16.48 3.19 -2.06
C HIS A 92 -17.98 2.92 -1.87
N ILE A 93 -18.59 3.44 -0.81
CA ILE A 93 -20.03 3.26 -0.55
C ILE A 93 -20.88 3.88 -1.68
N GLU A 94 -20.53 5.07 -2.17
CA GLU A 94 -21.26 5.71 -3.27
C GLU A 94 -21.06 4.96 -4.60
N ALA A 95 -19.87 4.46 -4.87
CA ALA A 95 -19.62 3.63 -6.05
C ALA A 95 -20.45 2.33 -6.01
N MET A 96 -20.43 1.58 -4.89
CA MET A 96 -21.21 0.35 -4.73
C MET A 96 -22.72 0.56 -4.96
N LYS A 97 -23.25 1.74 -4.58
CA LYS A 97 -24.67 2.08 -4.80
C LYS A 97 -24.99 2.46 -6.24
N SER A 98 -24.01 2.93 -6.99
CA SER A 98 -24.20 3.61 -8.27
C SER A 98 -23.83 2.77 -9.48
N VAL A 99 -22.91 1.80 -9.32
CA VAL A 99 -22.43 0.91 -10.39
C VAL A 99 -23.57 0.16 -11.05
N LYS A 100 -23.52 0.07 -12.38
CA LYS A 100 -24.50 -0.65 -13.20
C LYS A 100 -23.79 -1.49 -14.27
N VAL A 101 -24.48 -2.54 -14.68
CA VAL A 101 -24.08 -3.33 -15.87
C VAL A 101 -23.97 -2.41 -17.09
N GLY A 102 -22.87 -2.50 -17.80
CA GLY A 102 -22.57 -1.67 -18.97
C GLY A 102 -21.82 -0.38 -18.66
N ASP A 103 -21.62 0.00 -17.39
CA ASP A 103 -20.71 1.08 -17.05
C ASP A 103 -19.27 0.68 -17.43
N SER A 104 -18.40 1.64 -17.75
CA SER A 104 -16.99 1.38 -17.96
C SER A 104 -16.19 1.54 -16.66
N GLU A 105 -15.09 0.80 -16.56
CA GLU A 105 -14.13 0.94 -15.46
C GLU A 105 -13.67 2.40 -15.31
N GLN A 106 -13.40 3.11 -16.44
CA GLN A 106 -13.04 4.52 -16.45
C GLN A 106 -14.14 5.43 -15.88
N PHE A 107 -15.41 5.10 -16.13
CA PHE A 107 -16.52 5.87 -15.54
C PHE A 107 -16.51 5.72 -14.03
N ILE A 108 -16.32 4.49 -13.52
CA ILE A 108 -16.23 4.24 -12.09
C ILE A 108 -15.02 4.96 -11.47
N GLU A 109 -13.83 4.92 -12.11
CA GLU A 109 -12.67 5.69 -11.69
C GLU A 109 -13.02 7.18 -11.52
N SER A 110 -13.70 7.76 -12.51
CA SER A 110 -14.10 9.17 -12.46
C SER A 110 -15.02 9.50 -11.28
N MET A 111 -15.85 8.55 -10.84
CA MET A 111 -16.70 8.71 -9.66
C MET A 111 -15.87 8.80 -8.37
N TYR A 112 -14.83 7.96 -8.21
CA TYR A 112 -13.94 8.04 -7.06
C TYR A 112 -13.22 9.39 -7.01
N ILE A 113 -12.64 9.85 -8.12
CA ILE A 113 -11.98 11.15 -8.21
C ILE A 113 -12.95 12.29 -7.86
N HIS A 114 -14.19 12.22 -8.36
CA HIS A 114 -15.24 13.18 -8.02
C HIS A 114 -15.56 13.18 -6.52
N GLU A 115 -15.76 12.02 -5.93
CA GLU A 115 -16.14 11.88 -4.52
C GLU A 115 -14.99 12.33 -3.57
N PHE A 116 -13.73 12.05 -3.93
CA PHE A 116 -12.58 12.56 -3.21
C PHE A 116 -12.55 14.09 -3.22
N SER A 117 -12.64 14.70 -4.40
CA SER A 117 -12.63 16.16 -4.56
C SER A 117 -13.79 16.83 -3.87
N LYS A 118 -14.99 16.28 -3.95
CA LYS A 118 -16.21 16.79 -3.29
C LYS A 118 -16.07 16.82 -1.76
N ARG A 119 -15.29 15.89 -1.18
CA ARG A 119 -15.06 15.78 0.26
C ARG A 119 -13.79 16.47 0.76
N GLY A 120 -13.07 17.18 -0.15
CA GLY A 120 -11.92 18.01 0.19
C GLY A 120 -10.55 17.34 -0.02
N ALA A 121 -10.49 16.12 -0.51
CA ALA A 121 -9.25 15.49 -0.96
C ALA A 121 -9.02 15.84 -2.43
N ARG A 122 -7.95 16.55 -2.72
CA ARG A 122 -7.68 17.07 -4.06
C ARG A 122 -7.17 16.01 -5.03
N TYR A 123 -6.47 15.02 -4.52
CA TYR A 123 -5.80 14.00 -5.32
C TYR A 123 -6.09 12.60 -4.81
N PRO A 124 -6.10 11.59 -5.68
CA PRO A 124 -5.93 10.21 -5.25
C PRO A 124 -4.50 10.02 -4.71
N ALA A 125 -4.31 9.13 -3.75
CA ALA A 125 -3.00 8.79 -3.19
C ALA A 125 -2.15 7.98 -4.19
N TYR A 126 -2.81 7.25 -5.07
CA TYR A 126 -2.26 6.45 -6.17
C TYR A 126 -3.27 6.38 -7.32
N ASN A 127 -2.82 5.90 -8.47
CA ASN A 127 -3.73 5.70 -9.61
C ASN A 127 -4.76 4.62 -9.25
N PRO A 128 -6.07 4.94 -9.20
CA PRO A 128 -7.08 3.96 -8.85
C PRO A 128 -7.04 2.75 -9.77
N ILE A 129 -7.18 1.58 -9.20
CA ILE A 129 -7.39 0.32 -9.91
C ILE A 129 -8.89 0.07 -9.92
N VAL A 130 -9.47 -0.07 -11.10
CA VAL A 130 -10.88 -0.41 -11.30
C VAL A 130 -10.94 -1.59 -12.25
N ALA A 131 -11.14 -2.79 -11.73
CA ALA A 131 -10.92 -4.01 -12.44
C ALA A 131 -12.16 -4.92 -12.42
N GLY A 132 -12.87 -4.98 -13.54
CA GLY A 132 -14.04 -5.85 -13.73
C GLY A 132 -13.66 -7.25 -14.21
N GLY A 133 -14.32 -8.27 -13.69
CA GLY A 133 -14.17 -9.63 -14.18
C GLY A 133 -12.72 -10.12 -14.18
N GLU A 134 -12.17 -10.49 -15.36
CA GLU A 134 -10.80 -11.05 -15.48
C GLU A 134 -9.71 -10.07 -15.12
N ASN A 135 -9.94 -8.76 -15.28
CA ASN A 135 -8.97 -7.73 -14.95
C ASN A 135 -8.63 -7.72 -13.46
N ALA A 136 -9.57 -8.14 -12.59
CA ALA A 136 -9.35 -8.24 -11.15
C ALA A 136 -8.28 -9.27 -10.75
N CYS A 137 -7.82 -10.14 -11.65
CA CYS A 137 -6.69 -11.04 -11.41
C CYS A 137 -5.35 -10.49 -11.89
N VAL A 138 -5.33 -9.30 -12.48
CA VAL A 138 -4.11 -8.61 -12.90
C VAL A 138 -3.68 -7.66 -11.78
N LEU A 139 -2.62 -8.02 -11.06
CA LEU A 139 -2.08 -7.16 -10.01
C LEU A 139 -1.66 -5.81 -10.59
N HIS A 140 -2.03 -4.71 -9.91
CA HIS A 140 -1.77 -3.34 -10.35
C HIS A 140 -2.35 -3.02 -11.75
N TYR A 141 -3.54 -3.57 -12.07
CA TYR A 141 -4.27 -3.21 -13.29
C TYR A 141 -4.59 -1.72 -13.29
N VAL A 142 -4.22 -0.98 -14.35
CA VAL A 142 -4.37 0.48 -14.42
C VAL A 142 -5.00 0.98 -15.72
N GLU A 143 -5.33 0.08 -16.64
CA GLU A 143 -5.91 0.46 -17.94
C GLU A 143 -7.33 1.01 -17.77
N ASN A 144 -8.12 0.48 -16.84
CA ASN A 144 -9.46 0.92 -16.48
C ASN A 144 -10.35 1.21 -17.71
N ASN A 145 -10.33 0.34 -18.73
CA ASN A 145 -10.92 0.64 -20.03
C ASN A 145 -12.00 -0.33 -20.53
N GLN A 146 -12.33 -1.34 -19.73
CA GLN A 146 -13.33 -2.35 -20.10
C GLN A 146 -14.73 -1.98 -19.61
N GLN A 147 -15.75 -2.59 -20.22
CA GLN A 147 -17.13 -2.48 -19.76
C GLN A 147 -17.44 -3.59 -18.76
N LEU A 148 -18.23 -3.27 -17.75
CA LEU A 148 -18.66 -4.17 -16.71
C LEU A 148 -19.84 -5.03 -17.15
N ASN A 149 -19.74 -6.33 -16.96
CA ASN A 149 -20.80 -7.29 -17.28
C ASN A 149 -21.60 -7.68 -16.03
N ASN A 150 -22.76 -8.30 -16.25
CA ASN A 150 -23.68 -8.67 -15.16
C ASN A 150 -23.06 -9.64 -14.14
N ASP A 151 -22.25 -10.57 -14.60
CA ASP A 151 -21.71 -11.65 -13.77
C ASP A 151 -20.31 -11.32 -13.21
N ASP A 152 -19.81 -10.12 -13.51
CA ASP A 152 -18.49 -9.67 -13.02
C ASP A 152 -18.54 -9.35 -11.53
N LEU A 153 -17.46 -9.69 -10.83
CA LEU A 153 -17.02 -8.96 -9.65
C LEU A 153 -16.23 -7.74 -10.08
N LEU A 154 -16.47 -6.62 -9.44
CA LEU A 154 -15.69 -5.40 -9.61
C LEU A 154 -14.79 -5.24 -8.38
N LEU A 155 -13.48 -5.32 -8.61
CA LEU A 155 -12.47 -4.92 -7.66
C LEU A 155 -12.14 -3.45 -7.88
N VAL A 156 -12.23 -2.65 -6.83
CA VAL A 156 -11.73 -1.28 -6.85
C VAL A 156 -10.75 -1.11 -5.71
N ASP A 157 -9.54 -0.69 -6.09
CA ASP A 157 -8.49 -0.29 -5.17
C ASP A 157 -8.24 1.20 -5.37
N ALA A 158 -8.71 2.01 -4.42
CA ALA A 158 -8.70 3.47 -4.51
C ALA A 158 -8.68 4.12 -3.12
N GLY A 159 -7.68 4.93 -2.91
CA GLY A 159 -7.54 5.78 -1.73
C GLY A 159 -7.26 7.23 -2.11
N CYS A 160 -7.71 8.18 -1.30
CA CYS A 160 -7.37 9.59 -1.51
C CYS A 160 -6.15 10.01 -0.68
N GLU A 161 -5.51 11.10 -1.12
CA GLU A 161 -4.57 11.86 -0.31
C GLU A 161 -5.30 13.03 0.35
N TYR A 162 -5.24 13.13 1.67
CA TYR A 162 -5.75 14.26 2.43
C TYR A 162 -4.64 14.89 3.26
N GLU A 163 -4.33 16.17 3.01
CA GLU A 163 -3.25 16.90 3.69
C GLU A 163 -1.92 16.12 3.69
N MET A 164 -1.58 15.54 2.54
CA MET A 164 -0.40 14.71 2.27
C MET A 164 -0.39 13.29 2.88
N TYR A 165 -1.43 12.88 3.60
CA TYR A 165 -1.55 11.52 4.14
C TYR A 165 -2.45 10.67 3.25
N ALA A 166 -1.97 9.46 2.97
CA ALA A 166 -2.65 8.51 2.10
C ALA A 166 -3.71 7.69 2.85
N ALA A 167 -4.78 7.36 2.14
CA ALA A 167 -5.61 6.20 2.40
C ALA A 167 -5.36 5.13 1.34
N ASP A 168 -5.61 3.87 1.69
CA ASP A 168 -5.47 2.73 0.82
C ASP A 168 -6.58 1.73 1.14
N ILE A 169 -7.55 1.61 0.22
CA ILE A 169 -8.74 0.78 0.42
C ILE A 169 -9.08 0.01 -0.84
N THR A 170 -9.08 -1.31 -0.74
CA THR A 170 -9.63 -2.19 -1.79
C THR A 170 -10.97 -2.77 -1.37
N ARG A 171 -11.93 -2.78 -2.30
CA ARG A 171 -13.23 -3.46 -2.15
C ARG A 171 -13.61 -4.22 -3.41
N THR A 172 -14.12 -5.44 -3.20
CA THR A 172 -14.64 -6.29 -4.27
C THR A 172 -16.12 -6.54 -4.06
N PHE A 173 -16.92 -6.25 -5.08
CA PHE A 173 -18.37 -6.39 -5.01
C PHE A 173 -18.97 -6.77 -6.38
N PRO A 174 -20.16 -7.43 -6.41
CA PRO A 174 -20.77 -7.84 -7.67
C PRO A 174 -21.38 -6.65 -8.41
N VAL A 175 -21.13 -6.55 -9.72
CA VAL A 175 -21.72 -5.53 -10.60
C VAL A 175 -23.26 -5.62 -10.62
N SER A 176 -23.80 -6.83 -10.53
CA SER A 176 -25.26 -7.08 -10.44
C SER A 176 -25.89 -6.66 -9.11
N GLY A 177 -25.08 -6.27 -8.11
CA GLY A 177 -25.54 -5.97 -6.74
C GLY A 177 -25.81 -7.22 -5.89
N LYS A 178 -25.59 -8.44 -6.42
CA LYS A 178 -25.81 -9.69 -5.69
C LYS A 178 -24.71 -10.71 -6.04
N PHE A 179 -24.03 -11.22 -5.03
CA PHE A 179 -23.08 -12.33 -5.20
C PHE A 179 -23.80 -13.62 -5.66
N SER A 180 -23.16 -14.40 -6.55
CA SER A 180 -23.50 -15.81 -6.69
C SER A 180 -23.11 -16.59 -5.41
N ASP A 181 -23.60 -17.83 -5.28
CA ASP A 181 -23.26 -18.66 -4.11
C ASP A 181 -21.77 -18.95 -4.06
N GLU A 182 -21.13 -19.13 -5.19
CA GLU A 182 -19.69 -19.38 -5.33
C GLU A 182 -18.90 -18.12 -4.99
N GLN A 183 -19.24 -16.98 -5.60
CA GLN A 183 -18.61 -15.69 -5.30
C GLN A 183 -18.65 -15.39 -3.80
N LEU A 184 -19.84 -15.60 -3.19
CA LEU A 184 -20.02 -15.38 -1.75
C LEU A 184 -19.19 -16.35 -0.91
N ALA A 185 -18.98 -17.59 -1.37
CA ALA A 185 -18.18 -18.57 -0.65
C ALA A 185 -16.70 -18.15 -0.57
N ILE A 186 -16.13 -17.69 -1.70
CA ILE A 186 -14.75 -17.16 -1.75
C ILE A 186 -14.64 -15.86 -0.93
N TYR A 187 -15.59 -14.93 -1.15
CA TYR A 187 -15.63 -13.66 -0.42
C TYR A 187 -15.57 -13.86 1.09
N LYS A 188 -16.32 -14.84 1.64
CA LYS A 188 -16.29 -15.16 3.07
C LYS A 188 -14.94 -15.65 3.54
N VAL A 189 -14.22 -16.45 2.75
CA VAL A 189 -12.87 -16.90 3.12
C VAL A 189 -11.92 -15.72 3.23
N VAL A 190 -11.96 -14.79 2.27
CA VAL A 190 -11.12 -13.57 2.31
C VAL A 190 -11.49 -12.70 3.50
N LEU A 191 -12.78 -12.49 3.75
CA LEU A 191 -13.26 -11.72 4.90
C LEU A 191 -12.84 -12.33 6.25
N ASP A 192 -12.92 -13.66 6.38
CA ASP A 192 -12.47 -14.37 7.58
C ASP A 192 -10.96 -14.23 7.76
N ALA A 193 -10.17 -14.34 6.68
CA ALA A 193 -8.73 -14.16 6.70
C ALA A 193 -8.35 -12.72 7.10
N MET A 194 -9.05 -11.74 6.57
CA MET A 194 -8.86 -10.32 6.88
C MET A 194 -9.13 -10.05 8.38
N ASN A 195 -10.28 -10.49 8.89
CA ASN A 195 -10.64 -10.30 10.29
C ASN A 195 -9.63 -10.98 11.23
N ALA A 196 -9.21 -12.21 10.91
CA ALA A 196 -8.19 -12.91 11.68
C ALA A 196 -6.84 -12.18 11.67
N ALA A 197 -6.45 -11.59 10.52
CA ALA A 197 -5.23 -10.80 10.39
C ALA A 197 -5.30 -9.49 11.20
N ILE A 198 -6.43 -8.76 11.15
CA ILE A 198 -6.66 -7.55 11.95
C ILE A 198 -6.49 -7.83 13.44
N ASP A 199 -7.03 -8.94 13.92
CA ASP A 199 -6.91 -9.36 15.32
C ASP A 199 -5.45 -9.59 15.76
N MET A 200 -4.53 -9.79 14.82
CA MET A 200 -3.10 -9.90 15.09
C MET A 200 -2.39 -8.54 15.12
N VAL A 201 -2.97 -7.46 14.58
CA VAL A 201 -2.39 -6.11 14.61
C VAL A 201 -2.57 -5.50 15.99
N LYS A 202 -1.68 -5.88 16.92
CA LYS A 202 -1.69 -5.38 18.30
C LYS A 202 -0.29 -5.27 18.86
N PRO A 203 -0.05 -4.34 19.80
CA PRO A 203 1.25 -4.15 20.41
C PRO A 203 1.82 -5.46 20.97
N GLY A 204 3.09 -5.73 20.65
CA GLY A 204 3.82 -6.91 21.07
C GLY A 204 3.82 -8.09 20.09
N ASN A 205 2.84 -8.18 19.20
CA ASN A 205 2.89 -9.11 18.08
C ASN A 205 3.90 -8.64 17.03
N HIS A 206 4.56 -9.56 16.32
CA HIS A 206 5.44 -9.18 15.21
C HIS A 206 4.63 -9.02 13.90
N ILE A 207 5.16 -8.18 13.00
CA ILE A 207 4.46 -7.75 11.79
C ILE A 207 4.14 -8.87 10.79
N MET A 208 4.74 -10.06 10.94
CA MET A 208 4.43 -11.21 10.09
C MET A 208 3.27 -12.06 10.59
N GLN A 209 2.82 -11.89 11.84
CA GLN A 209 1.70 -12.69 12.37
C GLN A 209 0.37 -12.49 11.62
N PRO A 210 0.00 -11.27 11.17
CA PRO A 210 -1.14 -11.09 10.27
C PRO A 210 -1.02 -11.89 8.97
N GLN A 211 0.17 -11.94 8.35
CA GLN A 211 0.44 -12.75 7.16
C GLN A 211 0.23 -14.24 7.44
N GLU A 212 0.86 -14.75 8.49
CA GLU A 212 0.82 -16.17 8.87
C GLU A 212 -0.60 -16.67 9.12
N ILE A 213 -1.40 -15.90 9.86
CA ILE A 213 -2.79 -16.29 10.14
C ILE A 213 -3.68 -16.21 8.89
N SER A 214 -3.48 -15.18 8.05
CA SER A 214 -4.21 -15.03 6.79
C SER A 214 -3.94 -16.18 5.83
N GLU A 215 -2.66 -16.55 5.64
CA GLU A 215 -2.25 -17.68 4.81
C GLU A 215 -2.90 -18.99 5.29
N LYS A 216 -2.96 -19.20 6.61
CA LYS A 216 -3.58 -20.38 7.21
C LYS A 216 -5.09 -20.40 6.93
N VAL A 217 -5.81 -19.33 7.23
CA VAL A 217 -7.25 -19.23 7.01
C VAL A 217 -7.61 -19.40 5.53
N ILE A 218 -6.84 -18.78 4.63
CA ILE A 218 -7.02 -18.95 3.18
C ILE A 218 -6.81 -20.40 2.77
N THR A 219 -5.73 -21.04 3.24
CA THR A 219 -5.44 -22.45 2.90
C THR A 219 -6.57 -23.37 3.35
N GLU A 220 -7.02 -23.24 4.60
CA GLU A 220 -8.14 -24.02 5.14
C GLU A 220 -9.44 -23.78 4.34
N GLY A 221 -9.69 -22.53 3.95
CA GLY A 221 -10.83 -22.13 3.12
C GLY A 221 -10.78 -22.75 1.72
N LEU A 222 -9.63 -22.70 1.05
CA LEU A 222 -9.43 -23.29 -0.26
C LEU A 222 -9.62 -24.80 -0.26
N VAL A 223 -9.15 -25.50 0.77
CA VAL A 223 -9.39 -26.94 0.95
C VAL A 223 -10.88 -27.22 1.16
N LYS A 224 -11.54 -26.47 2.03
CA LYS A 224 -12.98 -26.63 2.30
C LYS A 224 -13.85 -26.40 1.06
N LEU A 225 -13.41 -25.53 0.16
CA LEU A 225 -14.10 -25.24 -1.11
C LEU A 225 -13.70 -26.20 -2.25
N GLY A 226 -12.75 -27.15 -1.99
CA GLY A 226 -12.28 -28.10 -3.01
C GLY A 226 -11.39 -27.48 -4.08
N LEU A 227 -10.80 -26.30 -3.80
CA LEU A 227 -9.84 -25.63 -4.68
C LEU A 227 -8.40 -26.13 -4.44
N LEU A 228 -8.13 -26.66 -3.26
CA LEU A 228 -6.93 -27.41 -2.91
C LEU A 228 -7.33 -28.77 -2.36
N ASP A 229 -6.54 -29.80 -2.64
CA ASP A 229 -6.76 -31.16 -2.14
C ASP A 229 -5.58 -31.60 -1.27
N GLY A 230 -5.86 -32.04 -0.05
CA GLY A 230 -4.86 -32.50 0.91
C GLY A 230 -5.05 -31.96 2.33
N ASP A 231 -4.06 -32.24 3.18
CA ASP A 231 -4.05 -31.72 4.56
C ASP A 231 -3.72 -30.24 4.59
N PRO A 232 -4.55 -29.39 5.21
CA PRO A 232 -4.34 -27.93 5.23
C PRO A 232 -3.00 -27.51 5.83
N GLU A 233 -2.48 -28.21 6.85
CA GLU A 233 -1.20 -27.85 7.46
C GLU A 233 -0.03 -28.16 6.53
N GLU A 234 -0.08 -29.29 5.82
CA GLU A 234 0.93 -29.65 4.81
C GLU A 234 0.90 -28.70 3.62
N LEU A 235 -0.30 -28.35 3.13
CA LEU A 235 -0.49 -27.40 2.03
C LEU A 235 -0.03 -26.00 2.40
N HIS A 236 -0.29 -25.53 3.64
CA HIS A 236 0.24 -24.27 4.13
C HIS A 236 1.77 -24.28 4.19
N LYS A 237 2.39 -25.32 4.79
CA LYS A 237 3.86 -25.48 4.88
C LYS A 237 4.53 -25.54 3.51
N SER A 238 3.92 -26.21 2.54
CA SER A 238 4.43 -26.28 1.16
C SER A 238 4.24 -24.99 0.35
N GLY A 239 3.36 -24.08 0.83
CA GLY A 239 3.01 -22.85 0.14
C GLY A 239 2.07 -23.07 -1.05
N ALA A 240 1.28 -24.13 -1.09
CA ALA A 240 0.33 -24.42 -2.17
C ALA A 240 -0.71 -23.31 -2.36
N TYR A 241 -1.09 -22.61 -1.28
CA TYR A 241 -2.00 -21.46 -1.34
C TYR A 241 -1.49 -20.31 -2.24
N LYS A 242 -0.18 -20.23 -2.52
CA LYS A 242 0.42 -19.14 -3.31
C LYS A 242 -0.04 -19.12 -4.76
N GLU A 243 -0.63 -20.20 -5.25
CA GLU A 243 -1.30 -20.22 -6.54
C GLU A 243 -2.51 -19.28 -6.57
N PHE A 244 -3.16 -19.08 -5.41
CA PHE A 244 -4.35 -18.26 -5.25
C PHE A 244 -4.09 -16.95 -4.50
N TYR A 245 -3.09 -16.91 -3.63
CA TYR A 245 -2.73 -15.74 -2.81
C TYR A 245 -1.20 -15.57 -2.81
N MET A 246 -0.70 -14.70 -3.69
CA MET A 246 0.73 -14.61 -4.01
C MET A 246 1.43 -13.37 -3.46
N HIS A 247 0.71 -12.39 -2.90
CA HIS A 247 1.29 -11.14 -2.39
C HIS A 247 1.36 -11.11 -0.86
N LYS A 248 1.95 -10.04 -0.32
CA LYS A 248 2.02 -9.81 1.12
C LYS A 248 0.69 -9.30 1.65
N ILE A 249 0.47 -9.48 2.97
CA ILE A 249 -0.75 -9.07 3.65
C ILE A 249 -0.94 -7.56 3.69
N GLY A 250 0.12 -6.78 3.56
CA GLY A 250 0.07 -5.33 3.63
C GLY A 250 1.42 -4.67 3.83
N HIS A 251 1.39 -3.35 4.01
CA HIS A 251 2.56 -2.48 4.12
C HIS A 251 2.26 -1.31 5.07
N TRP A 252 3.32 -0.58 5.48
CA TRP A 252 3.14 0.66 6.23
C TRP A 252 2.42 1.70 5.40
N LEU A 253 1.57 2.50 6.05
CA LEU A 253 0.78 3.56 5.44
C LEU A 253 1.03 4.89 6.17
N GLY A 254 1.09 6.00 5.43
CA GLY A 254 1.33 7.32 6.00
C GLY A 254 1.39 8.44 4.99
N LEU A 255 2.52 9.16 4.91
CA LEU A 255 2.77 10.19 3.90
C LEU A 255 2.90 9.60 2.49
N ASP A 256 3.31 8.35 2.39
CA ASP A 256 3.29 7.58 1.15
C ASP A 256 2.34 6.38 1.35
N VAL A 257 1.73 5.88 0.26
CA VAL A 257 0.91 4.66 0.28
C VAL A 257 1.76 3.49 0.77
N HIS A 258 2.90 3.25 0.13
CA HIS A 258 3.95 2.37 0.64
C HIS A 258 4.90 3.20 1.50
N ASP A 259 4.52 3.42 2.76
CA ASP A 259 5.24 4.32 3.64
C ASP A 259 6.61 3.78 4.07
N ALA A 260 7.51 4.70 4.40
CA ALA A 260 8.85 4.37 4.85
C ALA A 260 8.82 3.78 6.26
N GLY A 261 9.74 2.86 6.52
CA GLY A 261 9.94 2.21 7.81
C GLY A 261 10.52 0.81 7.63
N ASP A 262 11.33 0.39 8.58
CA ASP A 262 11.91 -0.94 8.54
C ASP A 262 10.86 -2.00 8.96
N TYR A 263 11.01 -3.22 8.46
CA TYR A 263 10.19 -4.39 8.82
C TYR A 263 10.94 -5.34 9.75
N VAL A 264 12.21 -5.07 10.00
CA VAL A 264 13.08 -5.86 10.87
C VAL A 264 13.85 -4.94 11.81
N GLU A 265 14.12 -5.42 13.02
CA GLU A 265 14.97 -4.75 14.01
C GLU A 265 16.06 -5.75 14.41
N GLY A 266 17.29 -5.50 13.91
CA GLY A 266 18.35 -6.49 13.97
C GLY A 266 18.07 -7.73 13.12
N GLU A 267 18.00 -8.90 13.73
CA GLU A 267 17.69 -10.18 13.06
C GLU A 267 16.22 -10.62 13.25
N GLU A 268 15.42 -9.84 14.00
CA GLU A 268 14.04 -10.19 14.30
C GLU A 268 13.05 -9.32 13.53
N TYR A 269 11.86 -9.84 13.28
CA TYR A 269 10.75 -9.03 12.77
C TYR A 269 10.33 -7.98 13.79
N MET A 270 10.10 -6.77 13.31
CA MET A 270 9.61 -5.67 14.14
C MET A 270 8.28 -6.03 14.80
N LYS A 271 8.11 -5.57 16.05
CA LYS A 271 6.84 -5.72 16.78
C LYS A 271 5.99 -4.47 16.62
N PHE A 272 4.68 -4.67 16.50
CA PHE A 272 3.74 -3.56 16.49
C PHE A 272 3.86 -2.71 17.75
N LYS A 273 3.87 -1.40 17.56
CA LYS A 273 3.87 -0.37 18.62
C LYS A 273 2.67 0.57 18.38
N PRO A 274 2.10 1.19 19.42
CA PRO A 274 1.09 2.22 19.24
C PRO A 274 1.58 3.33 18.31
N GLY A 275 0.71 3.80 17.41
CA GLY A 275 1.04 4.81 16.39
C GLY A 275 1.56 4.24 15.06
N MET A 276 1.84 2.94 14.96
CA MET A 276 2.08 2.27 13.68
C MET A 276 0.77 2.07 12.93
N ILE A 277 0.79 2.30 11.62
CA ILE A 277 -0.36 2.10 10.72
C ILE A 277 0.08 1.21 9.57
N THR A 278 -0.71 0.18 9.28
CA THR A 278 -0.45 -0.78 8.20
C THR A 278 -1.75 -1.13 7.49
N THR A 279 -1.68 -1.51 6.22
CA THR A 279 -2.79 -2.13 5.49
C THR A 279 -2.94 -3.59 5.87
N ILE A 280 -4.15 -4.15 5.72
CA ILE A 280 -4.46 -5.58 5.81
C ILE A 280 -5.33 -5.93 4.61
N GLU A 281 -4.74 -6.59 3.64
CA GLU A 281 -5.28 -6.75 2.28
C GLU A 281 -5.14 -8.19 1.74
N PRO A 282 -5.68 -9.21 2.42
CA PRO A 282 -5.68 -10.56 1.88
C PRO A 282 -6.52 -10.67 0.62
N GLY A 283 -6.16 -11.58 -0.29
CA GLY A 283 -6.92 -11.79 -1.52
C GLY A 283 -6.88 -13.24 -1.99
N ILE A 284 -7.88 -13.65 -2.76
CA ILE A 284 -7.91 -14.92 -3.49
C ILE A 284 -8.14 -14.59 -4.96
N TYR A 285 -7.22 -15.02 -5.81
CA TYR A 285 -7.21 -14.78 -7.25
C TYR A 285 -7.41 -16.11 -7.98
N ILE A 286 -8.49 -16.22 -8.76
CA ILE A 286 -8.82 -17.39 -9.55
C ILE A 286 -8.88 -16.95 -11.01
N SER A 287 -7.79 -17.21 -11.75
CA SER A 287 -7.75 -16.87 -13.18
C SER A 287 -8.54 -17.86 -14.01
N SER A 288 -8.99 -17.41 -15.20
CA SER A 288 -9.68 -18.27 -16.17
C SER A 288 -8.83 -19.45 -16.69
N SER A 289 -7.50 -19.36 -16.55
CA SER A 289 -6.56 -20.44 -16.91
C SER A 289 -6.47 -21.54 -15.87
N MET A 290 -6.98 -21.34 -14.65
CA MET A 290 -7.02 -22.37 -13.63
C MET A 290 -8.14 -23.37 -13.96
N ALA A 291 -7.82 -24.65 -14.04
CA ALA A 291 -8.76 -25.73 -14.32
C ALA A 291 -9.60 -26.07 -13.08
N VAL A 292 -10.36 -25.10 -12.56
CA VAL A 292 -11.25 -25.27 -11.41
C VAL A 292 -12.70 -25.08 -11.81
N SER A 293 -13.60 -25.76 -11.11
CA SER A 293 -15.05 -25.69 -11.37
C SER A 293 -15.67 -24.30 -11.11
N TYR A 294 -14.88 -23.36 -10.62
CA TYR A 294 -15.32 -22.03 -10.20
C TYR A 294 -14.63 -20.91 -11.00
N THR A 295 -14.52 -21.06 -12.30
CA THR A 295 -13.74 -20.22 -13.23
C THR A 295 -14.10 -18.73 -13.28
N HIS A 296 -15.08 -18.25 -12.52
CA HIS A 296 -15.52 -16.85 -12.52
C HIS A 296 -15.46 -16.20 -11.13
N LEU A 297 -14.72 -16.81 -10.18
CA LEU A 297 -14.69 -16.34 -8.79
C LEU A 297 -13.43 -15.57 -8.47
N ARG A 298 -13.61 -14.36 -7.97
CA ARG A 298 -12.52 -13.45 -7.60
C ARG A 298 -12.95 -12.60 -6.43
N ALA A 299 -12.14 -12.57 -5.37
CA ALA A 299 -12.38 -11.72 -4.24
C ALA A 299 -11.06 -11.17 -3.70
N HIS A 300 -11.03 -9.88 -3.46
CA HIS A 300 -9.94 -9.17 -2.82
C HIS A 300 -10.51 -8.12 -1.88
N GLU A 301 -10.01 -8.05 -0.65
CA GLU A 301 -10.43 -7.03 0.32
C GLU A 301 -9.26 -6.50 1.13
N THR A 302 -9.32 -5.22 1.43
CA THR A 302 -8.46 -4.53 2.41
C THR A 302 -9.32 -3.83 3.45
N THR A 303 -8.76 -3.54 4.61
CA THR A 303 -9.41 -2.72 5.65
C THR A 303 -8.61 -1.47 5.96
N ASP A 304 -9.32 -0.50 6.52
CA ASP A 304 -8.75 0.73 7.09
C ASP A 304 -7.95 0.47 8.38
#